data_7f06af1ad5a716731a3df3df12687d70
#
_entry.id   7f06af1ad5a716731a3df3df12687d70
#
_cell.length_a   1.000
_cell.length_b   1.000
_cell.length_c   1.000
_cell.angle_alpha   90.00
_cell.angle_beta   90.00
_cell.angle_gamma   90.00
#
_symmetry.space_group_name_H-M   'P 1'
#
loop_
_entity.id
_entity.type
_entity.pdbx_description
1 polymer ?
#
loop_
_entity_poly.entity_id
_entity_poly.type
_entity_poly.pdbx_seq_one_letter_code
_entity_poly.pdbx_strand_id
1 'polypeptide(L)'
;NNPQSVKYLTEKLKPILENTYGCMVYQEQVMQIFRELAGYSYGRADIVRRAMSKKKLDVMEKEREAFIAGCEKNDIDSKTANTIFDQMSDFAKSHAACYALVAYRTAYLKCYYPAEFMAALMTSVLDQSNKIARYTAECKRIGLRLGPPNINTSLKGFTANGKVINYGLLGIKNIGSEFIDDIV
;
A
#
# COMPACT_ATOMS: atom_id res chain seq x y z
N ASN A 1 -24.47 -9.79 8.39
CA ASN A 1 -24.10 -8.84 7.33
C ASN A 1 -24.98 -9.14 6.11
N ASN A 2 -26.01 -8.30 5.89
CA ASN A 2 -26.93 -8.45 4.77
C ASN A 2 -26.47 -7.51 3.64
N PRO A 3 -25.99 -8.01 2.47
CA PRO A 3 -25.56 -7.20 1.34
C PRO A 3 -26.64 -6.25 0.80
N GLN A 4 -27.93 -6.55 1.05
CA GLN A 4 -29.07 -5.76 0.61
C GLN A 4 -29.31 -4.47 1.43
N SER A 5 -28.55 -4.23 2.50
CA SER A 5 -28.71 -3.04 3.36
C SER A 5 -27.75 -1.88 3.02
N VAL A 6 -26.90 -2.03 2.00
CA VAL A 6 -25.95 -0.98 1.60
C VAL A 6 -26.70 0.14 0.88
N LYS A 7 -26.64 1.35 1.45
CA LYS A 7 -27.19 2.56 0.83
C LYS A 7 -26.08 3.32 0.11
N TYR A 8 -26.28 3.58 -1.18
CA TYR A 8 -25.38 4.42 -1.97
C TYR A 8 -25.93 5.84 -2.04
N LEU A 9 -25.04 6.84 -2.02
CA LEU A 9 -25.43 8.26 -2.19
C LEU A 9 -25.99 8.52 -3.60
N THR A 10 -25.56 7.74 -4.59
CA THR A 10 -26.13 7.69 -5.94
C THR A 10 -25.92 6.28 -6.49
N GLU A 11 -26.83 5.81 -7.33
CA GLU A 11 -26.72 4.48 -7.97
C GLU A 11 -25.45 4.33 -8.82
N LYS A 12 -24.89 5.43 -9.31
CA LYS A 12 -23.63 5.43 -10.07
C LYS A 12 -22.42 5.02 -9.24
N LEU A 13 -22.49 5.06 -7.92
CA LEU A 13 -21.44 4.55 -7.02
C LEU A 13 -21.49 3.03 -6.85
N LYS A 14 -22.62 2.39 -7.11
CA LYS A 14 -22.80 0.96 -6.89
C LYS A 14 -21.76 0.11 -7.63
N PRO A 15 -21.55 0.24 -8.96
CA PRO A 15 -20.57 -0.57 -9.68
C PRO A 15 -19.11 -0.35 -9.20
N ILE A 16 -18.83 0.79 -8.57
CA ILE A 16 -17.49 1.13 -8.08
C ILE A 16 -17.27 0.56 -6.66
N LEU A 17 -18.30 0.59 -5.82
CA LEU A 17 -18.19 0.33 -4.38
C LEU A 17 -18.87 -0.97 -3.92
N GLU A 18 -19.54 -1.73 -4.80
CA GLU A 18 -20.27 -2.93 -4.39
C GLU A 18 -19.36 -4.01 -3.77
N ASN A 19 -18.16 -4.20 -4.32
CA ASN A 19 -17.17 -5.14 -3.80
C ASN A 19 -16.60 -4.76 -2.43
N THR A 20 -16.82 -3.52 -2.01
CA THR A 20 -16.39 -2.97 -0.71
C THR A 20 -17.57 -2.51 0.15
N TYR A 21 -18.76 -3.04 -0.13
CA TYR A 21 -19.99 -2.79 0.63
C TYR A 21 -20.32 -1.29 0.82
N GLY A 22 -20.09 -0.50 -0.22
CA GLY A 22 -20.39 0.95 -0.24
C GLY A 22 -19.30 1.84 0.37
N CYS A 23 -18.17 1.27 0.82
CA CYS A 23 -17.06 2.01 1.40
C CYS A 23 -15.93 2.23 0.40
N MET A 24 -15.29 3.39 0.44
CA MET A 24 -14.05 3.64 -0.27
C MET A 24 -12.88 2.99 0.48
N VAL A 25 -12.26 1.97 -0.11
CA VAL A 25 -11.14 1.19 0.47
C VAL A 25 -9.88 1.32 -0.38
N TYR A 26 -10.02 1.43 -1.70
CA TYR A 26 -8.92 1.47 -2.66
C TYR A 26 -8.79 2.84 -3.32
N GLN A 27 -7.56 3.26 -3.60
CA GLN A 27 -7.28 4.52 -4.31
C GLN A 27 -7.85 4.51 -5.73
N GLU A 28 -7.92 3.35 -6.35
CA GLU A 28 -8.50 3.13 -7.68
C GLU A 28 -9.99 3.48 -7.70
N GLN A 29 -10.72 3.20 -6.62
CA GLN A 29 -12.13 3.58 -6.49
C GLN A 29 -12.30 5.10 -6.48
N VAL A 30 -11.43 5.84 -5.80
CA VAL A 30 -11.44 7.31 -5.83
C VAL A 30 -11.20 7.83 -7.26
N MET A 31 -10.25 7.24 -7.98
CA MET A 31 -10.00 7.61 -9.38
C MET A 31 -11.19 7.29 -10.29
N GLN A 32 -11.86 6.15 -10.09
CA GLN A 32 -13.08 5.79 -10.82
C GLN A 32 -14.22 6.75 -10.52
N ILE A 33 -14.40 7.18 -9.27
CA ILE A 33 -15.41 8.16 -8.87
C ILE A 33 -15.20 9.48 -9.63
N PHE A 34 -13.97 10.00 -9.69
CA PHE A 34 -13.68 11.21 -10.48
C PHE A 34 -14.02 11.04 -11.95
N ARG A 35 -13.74 9.87 -12.52
CA ARG A 35 -13.97 9.60 -13.94
C ARG A 35 -15.45 9.41 -14.25
N GLU A 36 -16.10 8.51 -13.54
CA GLU A 36 -17.48 8.08 -13.84
C GLU A 36 -18.54 9.12 -13.42
N LEU A 37 -18.30 9.84 -12.29
CA LEU A 37 -19.26 10.81 -11.80
C LEU A 37 -19.03 12.21 -12.35
N ALA A 38 -17.79 12.62 -12.53
CA ALA A 38 -17.46 13.98 -12.94
C ALA A 38 -16.78 14.10 -14.33
N GLY A 39 -16.61 12.99 -15.05
CA GLY A 39 -16.09 12.98 -16.41
C GLY A 39 -14.59 13.30 -16.53
N TYR A 40 -13.80 13.06 -15.49
CA TYR A 40 -12.36 13.33 -15.52
C TYR A 40 -11.62 12.32 -16.41
N SER A 41 -10.54 12.78 -17.05
CA SER A 41 -9.56 11.87 -17.64
C SER A 41 -8.80 11.10 -16.56
N TYR A 42 -8.25 9.94 -16.89
CA TYR A 42 -7.44 9.14 -15.96
C TYR A 42 -6.28 9.93 -15.36
N GLY A 43 -5.55 10.68 -16.21
CA GLY A 43 -4.43 11.51 -15.76
C GLY A 43 -4.84 12.60 -14.78
N ARG A 44 -5.97 13.30 -15.04
CA ARG A 44 -6.50 14.32 -14.11
C ARG A 44 -6.93 13.69 -12.80
N ALA A 45 -7.63 12.56 -12.81
CA ALA A 45 -8.06 11.85 -11.61
C ALA A 45 -6.85 11.46 -10.72
N ASP A 46 -5.74 11.00 -11.30
CA ASP A 46 -4.52 10.68 -10.56
C ASP A 46 -3.85 11.92 -9.96
N ILE A 47 -3.81 13.03 -10.69
CA ILE A 47 -3.26 14.31 -10.18
C ILE A 47 -4.06 14.78 -8.95
N VAL A 48 -5.39 14.75 -9.03
CA VAL A 48 -6.27 15.19 -7.92
C VAL A 48 -6.12 14.26 -6.73
N ARG A 49 -6.11 12.94 -6.94
CA ARG A 49 -5.86 11.96 -5.89
C ARG A 49 -4.54 12.23 -5.15
N ARG A 50 -3.47 12.53 -5.88
CA ARG A 50 -2.17 12.91 -5.27
C ARG A 50 -2.23 14.24 -4.53
N ALA A 51 -2.99 15.22 -5.03
CA ALA A 51 -3.18 16.50 -4.35
C ALA A 51 -3.94 16.34 -3.03
N MET A 52 -4.97 15.48 -3.00
CA MET A 52 -5.70 15.11 -1.78
C MET A 52 -4.76 14.56 -0.70
N SER A 53 -3.90 13.61 -1.06
CA SER A 53 -2.94 13.01 -0.13
C SER A 53 -1.92 14.01 0.41
N LYS A 54 -1.57 15.05 -0.39
CA LYS A 54 -0.58 16.08 -0.04
C LYS A 54 -1.19 17.33 0.63
N LYS A 55 -2.51 17.35 0.91
CA LYS A 55 -3.24 18.46 1.54
C LYS A 55 -3.00 19.83 0.88
N LYS A 56 -2.95 19.90 -0.45
CA LYS A 56 -2.87 21.15 -1.18
C LYS A 56 -4.26 21.80 -1.24
N LEU A 57 -4.59 22.63 -0.23
CA LEU A 57 -5.92 23.19 -0.04
C LEU A 57 -6.40 24.02 -1.25
N ASP A 58 -5.52 24.84 -1.81
CA ASP A 58 -5.78 25.68 -2.99
C ASP A 58 -6.16 24.88 -4.23
N VAL A 59 -5.50 23.74 -4.44
CA VAL A 59 -5.83 22.81 -5.53
C VAL A 59 -7.14 22.09 -5.22
N MET A 60 -7.34 21.71 -3.95
CA MET A 60 -8.53 20.96 -3.53
C MET A 60 -9.81 21.77 -3.67
N GLU A 61 -9.81 23.06 -3.36
CA GLU A 61 -10.98 23.92 -3.53
C GLU A 61 -11.38 24.05 -5.01
N LYS A 62 -10.41 24.34 -5.88
CA LYS A 62 -10.65 24.41 -7.32
C LYS A 62 -11.15 23.10 -7.92
N GLU A 63 -10.60 21.99 -7.47
CA GLU A 63 -11.01 20.68 -7.94
C GLU A 63 -12.37 20.26 -7.36
N ARG A 64 -12.75 20.73 -6.17
CA ARG A 64 -14.11 20.56 -5.63
C ARG A 64 -15.16 21.20 -6.55
N GLU A 65 -14.98 22.46 -6.90
CA GLU A 65 -15.90 23.17 -7.81
C GLU A 65 -16.02 22.45 -9.16
N ALA A 66 -14.86 22.05 -9.73
CA ALA A 66 -14.85 21.34 -11.00
C ALA A 66 -15.49 19.94 -10.92
N PHE A 67 -15.33 19.22 -9.79
CA PHE A 67 -15.95 17.95 -9.55
C PHE A 67 -17.47 18.07 -9.44
N ILE A 68 -17.96 19.06 -8.68
CA ILE A 68 -19.40 19.33 -8.54
C ILE A 68 -19.99 19.65 -9.89
N ALA A 69 -19.40 20.58 -10.64
CA ALA A 69 -19.86 20.95 -11.98
C ALA A 69 -19.88 19.76 -12.97
N GLY A 70 -18.92 18.83 -12.83
CA GLY A 70 -18.89 17.59 -13.59
C GLY A 70 -19.98 16.61 -13.19
N CYS A 71 -20.27 16.49 -11.90
CA CYS A 71 -21.34 15.64 -11.35
C CYS A 71 -22.72 16.14 -11.78
N GLU A 72 -22.95 17.46 -11.75
CA GLU A 72 -24.22 18.07 -12.19
C GLU A 72 -24.52 17.78 -13.65
N LYS A 73 -23.51 17.79 -14.54
CA LYS A 73 -23.64 17.38 -15.95
C LYS A 73 -24.03 15.89 -16.11
N ASN A 74 -23.82 15.11 -15.08
CA ASN A 74 -24.14 13.69 -15.01
C ASN A 74 -25.35 13.42 -14.09
N ASP A 75 -26.26 14.36 -13.93
CA ASP A 75 -27.49 14.23 -13.16
C ASP A 75 -27.29 13.86 -11.67
N ILE A 76 -26.20 14.34 -11.06
CA ILE A 76 -25.93 14.21 -9.63
C ILE A 76 -26.00 15.61 -9.01
N ASP A 77 -26.87 15.78 -8.03
CA ASP A 77 -27.07 17.07 -7.38
C ASP A 77 -25.82 17.53 -6.61
N SER A 78 -25.65 18.85 -6.50
CA SER A 78 -24.53 19.50 -5.86
C SER A 78 -24.29 19.05 -4.41
N LYS A 79 -25.34 18.80 -3.65
CA LYS A 79 -25.23 18.35 -2.25
C LYS A 79 -24.65 16.94 -2.17
N THR A 80 -25.13 16.03 -2.99
CA THR A 80 -24.61 14.66 -3.11
C THR A 80 -23.16 14.67 -3.59
N ALA A 81 -22.83 15.48 -4.61
CA ALA A 81 -21.47 15.62 -5.12
C ALA A 81 -20.50 16.14 -4.04
N ASN A 82 -20.90 17.16 -3.26
CA ASN A 82 -20.11 17.64 -2.14
C ASN A 82 -19.86 16.56 -1.09
N THR A 83 -20.89 15.80 -0.71
CA THR A 83 -20.77 14.72 0.27
C THR A 83 -19.77 13.64 -0.22
N ILE A 84 -19.83 13.26 -1.50
CA ILE A 84 -18.90 12.30 -2.10
C ILE A 84 -17.48 12.85 -2.08
N PHE A 85 -17.29 14.13 -2.41
CA PHE A 85 -15.97 14.76 -2.38
C PHE A 85 -15.36 14.79 -0.97
N ASP A 86 -16.18 15.07 0.05
CA ASP A 86 -15.77 15.04 1.45
C ASP A 86 -15.34 13.63 1.88
N GLN A 87 -16.11 12.61 1.52
CA GLN A 87 -15.76 11.22 1.80
C GLN A 87 -14.44 10.80 1.14
N MET A 88 -14.19 11.21 -0.13
CA MET A 88 -12.91 10.98 -0.81
C MET A 88 -11.75 11.68 -0.09
N SER A 89 -11.97 12.91 0.37
CA SER A 89 -10.96 13.68 1.12
C SER A 89 -10.62 13.02 2.47
N ASP A 90 -11.64 12.53 3.18
CA ASP A 90 -11.46 11.86 4.47
C ASP A 90 -10.80 10.48 4.31
N PHE A 91 -11.13 9.74 3.26
CA PHE A 91 -10.42 8.52 2.89
C PHE A 91 -8.92 8.80 2.65
N ALA A 92 -8.59 9.82 1.87
CA ALA A 92 -7.20 10.18 1.59
C ALA A 92 -6.41 10.56 2.86
N LYS A 93 -7.03 11.27 3.81
CA LYS A 93 -6.43 11.60 5.12
C LYS A 93 -6.19 10.36 5.97
N SER A 94 -7.18 9.47 6.06
CA SER A 94 -7.11 8.23 6.85
C SER A 94 -6.05 7.29 6.31
N HIS A 95 -5.99 7.13 4.98
CA HIS A 95 -4.96 6.35 4.29
C HIS A 95 -3.54 6.86 4.59
N ALA A 96 -3.32 8.17 4.49
CA ALA A 96 -2.03 8.79 4.81
C ALA A 96 -1.61 8.58 6.27
N ALA A 97 -2.55 8.66 7.21
CA ALA A 97 -2.29 8.41 8.64
C ALA A 97 -1.90 6.94 8.91
N CYS A 98 -2.58 5.99 8.27
CA CYS A 98 -2.25 4.57 8.38
C CYS A 98 -0.84 4.29 7.84
N TYR A 99 -0.48 4.84 6.68
CA TYR A 99 0.87 4.69 6.12
C TYR A 99 1.94 5.39 6.96
N ALA A 100 1.64 6.53 7.56
CA ALA A 100 2.57 7.18 8.50
C ALA A 100 2.84 6.30 9.72
N LEU A 101 1.81 5.61 10.25
CA LEU A 101 1.96 4.67 11.35
C LEU A 101 2.81 3.45 10.94
N VAL A 102 2.60 2.89 9.75
CA VAL A 102 3.42 1.80 9.22
C VAL A 102 4.87 2.26 9.04
N ALA A 103 5.09 3.43 8.44
CA ALA A 103 6.43 4.01 8.28
C ALA A 103 7.13 4.22 9.62
N TYR A 104 6.42 4.74 10.64
CA TYR A 104 6.95 4.88 11.99
C TYR A 104 7.33 3.52 12.59
N ARG A 105 6.44 2.52 12.52
CA ARG A 105 6.69 1.18 13.07
C ARG A 105 7.87 0.50 12.39
N THR A 106 7.99 0.59 11.07
CA THR A 106 9.12 0.01 10.34
C THR A 106 10.43 0.72 10.67
N ALA A 107 10.41 2.06 10.82
CA ALA A 107 11.57 2.83 11.26
C ALA A 107 11.98 2.46 12.71
N TYR A 108 11.01 2.31 13.61
CA TYR A 108 11.23 1.86 14.98
C TYR A 108 11.88 0.48 15.02
N LEU A 109 11.31 -0.50 14.32
CA LEU A 109 11.86 -1.85 14.26
C LEU A 109 13.28 -1.86 13.68
N LYS A 110 13.51 -1.11 12.60
CA LYS A 110 14.86 -0.98 12.01
C LYS A 110 15.86 -0.35 12.96
N CYS A 111 15.43 0.57 13.81
CA CYS A 111 16.31 1.25 14.78
C CYS A 111 16.66 0.36 15.97
N TYR A 112 15.70 -0.28 16.56
CA TYR A 112 15.85 -1.02 17.81
C TYR A 112 16.12 -2.52 17.62
N TYR A 113 15.65 -3.09 16.50
CA TYR A 113 15.78 -4.52 16.15
C TYR A 113 16.28 -4.68 14.71
N PRO A 114 17.45 -4.08 14.37
CA PRO A 114 17.90 -4.00 12.98
C PRO A 114 18.13 -5.36 12.33
N ALA A 115 18.65 -6.35 13.06
CA ALA A 115 18.94 -7.67 12.52
C ALA A 115 17.65 -8.44 12.18
N GLU A 116 16.69 -8.46 13.10
CA GLU A 116 15.37 -9.09 12.94
C GLU A 116 14.56 -8.41 11.84
N PHE A 117 14.56 -7.06 11.82
CA PHE A 117 13.90 -6.30 10.78
C PHE A 117 14.46 -6.60 9.39
N MET A 118 15.78 -6.60 9.25
CA MET A 118 16.42 -6.87 7.96
C MET A 118 16.25 -8.33 7.53
N ALA A 119 16.31 -9.29 8.45
CA ALA A 119 16.03 -10.69 8.17
C ALA A 119 14.60 -10.90 7.66
N ALA A 120 13.60 -10.33 8.33
CA ALA A 120 12.20 -10.37 7.91
C ALA A 120 11.99 -9.69 6.55
N LEU A 121 12.60 -8.52 6.33
CA LEU A 121 12.53 -7.79 5.07
C LEU A 121 13.15 -8.57 3.92
N MET A 122 14.30 -9.20 4.11
CA MET A 122 14.94 -10.04 3.10
C MET A 122 14.13 -11.30 2.81
N THR A 123 13.51 -11.90 3.83
CA THR A 123 12.62 -13.05 3.68
C THR A 123 11.37 -12.70 2.84
N SER A 124 10.84 -11.49 2.96
CA SER A 124 9.66 -11.07 2.18
C SER A 124 9.92 -10.88 0.67
N VAL A 125 11.17 -10.95 0.22
CA VAL A 125 11.58 -10.71 -1.17
C VAL A 125 12.56 -11.78 -1.69
N LEU A 126 12.44 -13.01 -1.21
CA LEU A 126 13.34 -14.13 -1.55
C LEU A 126 13.47 -14.39 -3.05
N ASP A 127 12.39 -14.13 -3.80
CA ASP A 127 12.30 -14.25 -5.26
C ASP A 127 12.96 -13.08 -6.03
N GLN A 128 13.38 -12.00 -5.33
CA GLN A 128 13.84 -10.75 -5.93
C GLN A 128 15.33 -10.49 -5.65
N SER A 129 16.21 -11.16 -6.37
CA SER A 129 17.68 -11.10 -6.17
C SER A 129 18.23 -9.68 -6.12
N ASN A 130 17.71 -8.75 -6.93
CA ASN A 130 18.14 -7.35 -6.93
C ASN A 130 17.83 -6.65 -5.60
N LYS A 131 16.69 -6.96 -4.98
CA LYS A 131 16.35 -6.41 -3.66
C LYS A 131 17.19 -7.04 -2.56
N ILE A 132 17.44 -8.35 -2.62
CA ILE A 132 18.34 -9.01 -1.67
C ILE A 132 19.73 -8.37 -1.72
N ALA A 133 20.30 -8.13 -2.90
CA ALA A 133 21.60 -7.48 -3.05
C ALA A 133 21.60 -6.06 -2.42
N ARG A 134 20.54 -5.26 -2.67
CA ARG A 134 20.39 -3.94 -2.07
C ARG A 134 20.29 -3.99 -0.55
N TYR A 135 19.53 -4.93 0.00
CA TYR A 135 19.36 -5.08 1.45
C TYR A 135 20.65 -5.63 2.12
N THR A 136 21.40 -6.47 1.41
CA THR A 136 22.74 -6.90 1.85
C THR A 136 23.69 -5.72 2.01
N ALA A 137 23.68 -4.80 1.04
CA ALA A 137 24.49 -3.57 1.13
C ALA A 137 24.06 -2.70 2.33
N GLU A 138 22.74 -2.59 2.57
CA GLU A 138 22.20 -1.85 3.72
C GLU A 138 22.58 -2.52 5.04
N CYS A 139 22.53 -3.85 5.15
CA CYS A 139 23.00 -4.58 6.33
C CYS A 139 24.45 -4.22 6.67
N LYS A 140 25.35 -4.24 5.67
CA LYS A 140 26.75 -3.83 5.86
C LYS A 140 26.86 -2.39 6.35
N ARG A 141 26.08 -1.46 5.77
CA ARG A 141 26.09 -0.04 6.14
C ARG A 141 25.70 0.20 7.61
N ILE A 142 24.77 -0.61 8.14
CA ILE A 142 24.28 -0.50 9.54
C ILE A 142 25.02 -1.43 10.51
N GLY A 143 26.12 -2.05 10.08
CA GLY A 143 27.00 -2.86 10.94
C GLY A 143 26.52 -4.29 11.19
N LEU A 144 25.59 -4.81 10.36
CA LEU A 144 25.18 -6.20 10.38
C LEU A 144 26.03 -7.04 9.40
N ARG A 145 26.27 -8.30 9.76
CA ARG A 145 26.94 -9.27 8.89
C ARG A 145 25.94 -10.25 8.32
N LEU A 146 26.06 -10.56 7.04
CA LEU A 146 25.32 -11.64 6.40
C LEU A 146 26.22 -12.88 6.36
N GLY A 147 25.78 -13.96 7.00
CA GLY A 147 26.43 -15.26 6.94
C GLY A 147 26.23 -15.93 5.58
N PRO A 148 27.15 -16.80 5.15
CA PRO A 148 26.93 -17.63 3.95
C PRO A 148 25.78 -18.63 4.20
N PRO A 149 25.18 -19.17 3.12
CA PRO A 149 24.28 -20.31 3.25
C PRO A 149 24.99 -21.49 3.94
N ASN A 150 24.34 -22.08 4.94
CA ASN A 150 24.89 -23.19 5.68
C ASN A 150 23.79 -24.16 6.07
N ILE A 151 23.86 -25.40 5.64
CA ILE A 151 22.84 -26.43 5.85
C ILE A 151 22.56 -26.71 7.34
N ASN A 152 23.53 -26.48 8.22
CA ASN A 152 23.37 -26.75 9.65
C ASN A 152 22.78 -25.59 10.44
N THR A 153 22.73 -24.38 9.88
CA THR A 153 22.32 -23.17 10.61
C THR A 153 21.33 -22.30 9.86
N SER A 154 21.17 -22.48 8.55
CA SER A 154 20.23 -21.74 7.74
C SER A 154 18.84 -22.39 7.77
N LEU A 155 17.82 -21.58 7.88
CA LEU A 155 16.42 -21.99 7.72
C LEU A 155 15.92 -21.60 6.32
N LYS A 156 14.64 -21.85 6.02
CA LYS A 156 14.01 -21.42 4.76
C LYS A 156 14.18 -19.94 4.47
N GLY A 157 13.85 -19.08 5.44
CA GLY A 157 14.03 -17.64 5.36
C GLY A 157 15.29 -17.16 6.04
N PHE A 158 15.60 -15.88 5.88
CA PHE A 158 16.68 -15.22 6.62
C PHE A 158 16.33 -15.14 8.11
N THR A 159 17.28 -15.41 8.99
CA THR A 159 17.10 -15.37 10.44
C THR A 159 18.19 -14.55 11.11
N ALA A 160 17.81 -13.82 12.17
CA ALA A 160 18.75 -13.02 12.95
C ALA A 160 19.36 -13.84 14.09
N ASN A 161 20.66 -13.68 14.29
CA ASN A 161 21.41 -14.18 15.45
C ASN A 161 22.36 -13.08 15.92
N GLY A 162 21.94 -12.25 16.85
CA GLY A 162 22.66 -11.06 17.29
C GLY A 162 22.89 -10.10 16.12
N LYS A 163 24.16 -9.80 15.80
CA LYS A 163 24.52 -8.94 14.65
C LYS A 163 24.76 -9.70 13.34
N VAL A 164 24.44 -10.99 13.31
CA VAL A 164 24.59 -11.83 12.12
C VAL A 164 23.20 -12.20 11.60
N ILE A 165 23.01 -12.08 10.30
CA ILE A 165 21.84 -12.60 9.61
C ILE A 165 22.26 -13.88 8.89
N ASN A 166 21.68 -15.01 9.25
CA ASN A 166 21.87 -16.28 8.55
C ASN A 166 21.13 -16.23 7.22
N TYR A 167 21.78 -16.71 6.17
CA TYR A 167 21.21 -16.72 4.82
C TYR A 167 20.03 -17.69 4.73
N GLY A 168 18.89 -17.25 4.19
CA GLY A 168 17.74 -18.11 3.95
C GLY A 168 17.95 -19.03 2.75
N LEU A 169 17.77 -20.33 2.90
CA LEU A 169 18.01 -21.30 1.83
C LEU A 169 17.14 -21.08 0.59
N LEU A 170 15.91 -20.58 0.75
CA LEU A 170 15.02 -20.20 -0.35
C LEU A 170 15.55 -19.00 -1.18
N GLY A 171 16.52 -18.25 -0.67
CA GLY A 171 17.19 -17.18 -1.41
C GLY A 171 18.23 -17.69 -2.40
N ILE A 172 18.54 -18.99 -2.40
CA ILE A 172 19.47 -19.62 -3.35
C ILE A 172 18.68 -19.95 -4.62
N LYS A 173 19.21 -19.49 -5.76
CA LYS A 173 18.57 -19.74 -7.06
C LYS A 173 18.51 -21.23 -7.38
N ASN A 174 17.42 -21.64 -8.01
CA ASN A 174 17.18 -22.99 -8.52
C ASN A 174 17.09 -24.09 -7.43
N ILE A 175 16.82 -23.72 -6.17
CA ILE A 175 16.48 -24.66 -5.11
C ILE A 175 14.98 -24.56 -4.85
N GLY A 176 14.27 -25.69 -4.96
CA GLY A 176 12.82 -25.76 -4.70
C GLY A 176 12.49 -25.76 -3.22
N SER A 177 11.30 -25.29 -2.87
CA SER A 177 10.81 -25.26 -1.47
C SER A 177 10.73 -26.68 -0.88
N GLU A 178 10.24 -27.66 -1.67
CA GLU A 178 10.12 -29.06 -1.23
C GLU A 178 11.46 -29.66 -0.81
N PHE A 179 12.51 -29.43 -1.63
CA PHE A 179 13.87 -29.89 -1.30
C PHE A 179 14.40 -29.27 0.01
N ILE A 180 14.07 -28.03 0.28
CA ILE A 180 14.48 -27.37 1.53
C ILE A 180 13.66 -27.92 2.71
N ASP A 181 12.41 -28.31 2.51
CA ASP A 181 11.56 -28.93 3.53
C ASP A 181 12.10 -30.27 4.00
N ASP A 182 12.81 -30.99 3.12
CA ASP A 182 13.44 -32.28 3.47
C ASP A 182 14.77 -32.11 4.24
N ILE A 183 15.37 -30.90 4.21
CA ILE A 183 16.67 -30.62 4.81
C ILE A 183 16.56 -29.90 6.17
N VAL A 184 15.52 -29.08 6.38
CA VAL A 184 15.33 -28.22 7.56
C VAL A 184 14.31 -28.82 8.49
#